data_e5aaf4c207ede06045c9e52a54d134e2
#
_entry.id   e5aaf4c207ede06045c9e52a54d134e2
#
_cell.length_a   1.000
_cell.length_b   1.000
_cell.length_c   1.000
_cell.angle_alpha   90.00
_cell.angle_beta   90.00
_cell.angle_gamma   90.00
#
_symmetry.space_group_name_H-M   'P 1'
#
loop_
_entity.id
_entity.type
_entity.pdbx_description
1 polymer ?
#
loop_
_entity_poly.entity_id
_entity_poly.type
_entity_poly.pdbx_seq_one_letter_code
_entity_poly.pdbx_strand_id
1 'polypeptide(L)'
;VRFRIVRHDGDVLDTSVRLLRLLALLPARASWSGPELADRLGVTTRTVRNDVERLRLLGYEVRSSPGAAGGYRLGSGAALP
;
A
#
# COMPACT_ATOMS: atom_id res chain seq x y z
N VAL A 1 -26.05 -3.32 14.79
CA VAL A 1 -26.66 -3.03 13.57
C VAL A 1 -25.96 -1.99 12.81
N ARG A 2 -26.00 -0.85 13.29
CA ARG A 2 -25.34 0.20 12.70
C ARG A 2 -23.91 -0.05 12.54
N PHE A 3 -23.38 -0.96 13.29
CA PHE A 3 -22.01 -1.25 13.23
C PHE A 3 -21.59 -1.85 11.92
N ARG A 4 -22.50 -2.53 11.28
CA ARG A 4 -22.19 -3.12 10.05
C ARG A 4 -21.95 -2.10 9.00
N ILE A 5 -22.78 -1.09 9.03
CA ILE A 5 -22.64 0.01 8.10
C ILE A 5 -21.38 0.75 8.39
N VAL A 6 -21.10 0.95 9.65
CA VAL A 6 -19.89 1.63 10.03
C VAL A 6 -18.67 0.87 9.56
N ARG A 7 -18.73 -0.45 9.63
CA ARG A 7 -17.62 -1.25 9.18
C ARG A 7 -17.40 -1.10 7.69
N HIS A 8 -18.47 -1.00 6.95
CA HIS A 8 -18.36 -0.80 5.52
C HIS A 8 -17.74 0.54 5.21
N ASP A 9 -18.20 1.57 5.88
CA ASP A 9 -17.61 2.88 5.74
C ASP A 9 -16.19 2.87 6.25
N GLY A 10 -15.95 2.11 7.31
CA GLY A 10 -14.63 1.97 7.86
C GLY A 10 -13.67 1.36 6.87
N ASP A 11 -14.16 0.42 6.06
CA ASP A 11 -13.31 -0.19 5.06
C ASP A 11 -12.84 0.83 4.03
N VAL A 12 -13.71 1.73 3.62
CA VAL A 12 -13.33 2.78 2.68
C VAL A 12 -12.33 3.72 3.32
N LEU A 13 -12.63 4.16 4.53
CA LEU A 13 -11.72 5.04 5.25
C LEU A 13 -10.41 4.34 5.56
N ASP A 14 -10.50 3.07 5.93
CA ASP A 14 -9.30 2.31 6.22
C ASP A 14 -8.43 2.16 4.99
N THR A 15 -9.03 2.01 3.84
CA THR A 15 -8.27 1.93 2.60
C THR A 15 -7.53 3.24 2.35
N SER A 16 -8.20 4.36 2.52
CA SER A 16 -7.58 5.65 2.31
C SER A 16 -6.44 5.89 3.29
N VAL A 17 -6.67 5.59 4.55
CA VAL A 17 -5.64 5.74 5.57
C VAL A 17 -4.47 4.81 5.26
N ARG A 18 -4.77 3.60 4.85
CA ARG A 18 -3.73 2.62 4.54
C ARG A 18 -2.90 3.06 3.34
N LEU A 19 -3.53 3.64 2.33
CA LEU A 19 -2.80 4.15 1.18
C LEU A 19 -1.84 5.26 1.60
N LEU A 20 -2.27 6.13 2.49
CA LEU A 20 -1.40 7.18 3.00
C LEU A 20 -0.23 6.60 3.79
N ARG A 21 -0.50 5.57 4.58
CA ARG A 21 0.56 4.91 5.32
C ARG A 21 1.55 4.23 4.38
N LEU A 22 1.03 3.61 3.34
CA LEU A 22 1.88 2.95 2.36
C LEU A 22 2.78 3.97 1.68
N LEU A 23 2.23 5.12 1.31
CA LEU A 23 3.02 6.20 0.73
C LEU A 23 4.10 6.70 1.68
N ALA A 24 3.81 6.69 2.97
CA ALA A 24 4.79 7.12 3.95
C ALA A 24 5.87 6.07 4.17
N LEU A 25 5.50 4.80 4.07
CA LEU A 25 6.46 3.71 4.30
C LEU A 25 7.41 3.51 3.14
N LEU A 26 6.89 3.57 1.92
CA LEU A 26 7.68 3.22 0.75
C LEU A 26 9.00 3.94 0.65
N PRO A 27 9.08 5.26 0.86
CA PRO A 27 10.37 5.93 0.74
C PRO A 27 11.30 5.72 1.93
N ALA A 28 10.82 5.09 3.00
CA ALA A 28 11.64 4.89 4.18
C ALA A 28 12.74 3.86 3.97
N ARG A 29 12.59 3.00 2.97
CA ARG A 29 13.59 2.01 2.61
C ARG A 29 13.73 1.97 1.11
N ALA A 30 14.86 1.42 0.67
CA ALA A 30 15.06 1.24 -0.75
C ALA A 30 14.06 0.26 -1.35
N SER A 31 13.66 -0.73 -0.57
CA SER A 31 12.72 -1.74 -1.05
C SER A 31 12.03 -2.40 0.13
N TRP A 32 10.80 -2.83 -0.09
CA TRP A 32 10.00 -3.52 0.91
C TRP A 32 9.48 -4.81 0.31
N SER A 33 9.55 -5.90 1.04
CA SER A 33 8.88 -7.12 0.58
C SER A 33 7.38 -6.99 0.85
N GLY A 34 6.61 -7.77 0.10
CA GLY A 34 5.16 -7.80 0.33
C GLY A 34 4.82 -8.16 1.77
N PRO A 35 5.41 -9.24 2.31
CA PRO A 35 5.14 -9.59 3.70
C PRO A 35 5.52 -8.51 4.71
N GLU A 36 6.60 -7.80 4.49
CA GLU A 36 6.97 -6.70 5.37
C GLU A 36 5.93 -5.60 5.37
N LEU A 37 5.48 -5.22 4.20
CA LEU A 37 4.43 -4.20 4.11
C LEU A 37 3.14 -4.69 4.71
N ALA A 38 2.80 -5.95 4.46
CA ALA A 38 1.59 -6.52 5.02
C ALA A 38 1.62 -6.46 6.55
N ASP A 39 2.77 -6.78 7.11
CA ASP A 39 2.93 -6.76 8.56
C ASP A 39 2.80 -5.34 9.11
N ARG A 40 3.47 -4.39 8.48
CA ARG A 40 3.42 -3.02 8.94
C ARG A 40 2.04 -2.41 8.81
N LEU A 41 1.30 -2.81 7.80
CA LEU A 41 -0.04 -2.26 7.56
C LEU A 41 -1.13 -3.08 8.23
N GLY A 42 -0.78 -4.25 8.77
CA GLY A 42 -1.77 -5.10 9.44
C GLY A 42 -2.74 -5.74 8.46
N VAL A 43 -2.29 -6.08 7.28
CA VAL A 43 -3.13 -6.67 6.24
C VAL A 43 -2.42 -7.85 5.60
N THR A 44 -3.07 -8.46 4.62
CA THR A 44 -2.47 -9.56 3.88
C THR A 44 -1.62 -9.02 2.73
N THR A 45 -0.76 -9.87 2.18
CA THR A 45 0.02 -9.49 1.02
C THR A 45 -0.87 -9.21 -0.17
N ARG A 46 -2.02 -9.88 -0.24
CA ARG A 46 -2.97 -9.62 -1.30
C ARG A 46 -3.48 -8.19 -1.23
N THR A 47 -3.80 -7.73 -0.02
CA THR A 47 -4.26 -6.37 0.18
C THR A 47 -3.17 -5.38 -0.18
N VAL A 48 -1.93 -5.69 0.16
CA VAL A 48 -0.80 -4.84 -0.23
C VAL A 48 -0.75 -4.71 -1.75
N ARG A 49 -0.89 -5.83 -2.45
CA ARG A 49 -0.86 -5.81 -3.91
C ARG A 49 -1.98 -4.95 -4.47
N ASN A 50 -3.17 -5.09 -3.92
CA ASN A 50 -4.30 -4.29 -4.36
C ASN A 50 -4.08 -2.80 -4.07
N ASP A 51 -3.51 -2.49 -2.92
CA ASP A 51 -3.24 -1.11 -2.56
C ASP A 51 -2.19 -0.49 -3.47
N VAL A 52 -1.18 -1.27 -3.83
CA VAL A 52 -0.17 -0.81 -4.77
C VAL A 52 -0.83 -0.46 -6.10
N GLU A 53 -1.77 -1.29 -6.56
CA GLU A 53 -2.47 -0.99 -7.80
C GLU A 53 -3.29 0.29 -7.67
N ARG A 54 -3.88 0.51 -6.51
CA ARG A 54 -4.63 1.74 -6.29
C ARG A 54 -3.72 2.96 -6.36
N LEU A 55 -2.52 2.85 -5.79
CA LEU A 55 -1.56 3.94 -5.87
C LEU A 55 -1.15 4.22 -7.31
N ARG A 56 -0.98 3.16 -8.09
CA ARG A 56 -0.64 3.33 -9.51
C ARG A 56 -1.75 4.04 -10.26
N LEU A 57 -2.99 3.69 -9.94
CA LEU A 57 -4.13 4.35 -10.56
C LEU A 57 -4.21 5.83 -10.19
N LEU A 58 -3.70 6.16 -9.01
CA LEU A 58 -3.65 7.55 -8.58
C LEU A 58 -2.49 8.32 -9.18
N GLY A 59 -1.63 7.64 -9.92
CA GLY A 59 -0.52 8.30 -10.58
C GLY A 59 0.84 8.11 -9.94
N TYR A 60 0.89 7.34 -8.87
CA TYR A 60 2.18 7.09 -8.22
C TYR A 60 2.91 5.96 -8.94
N GLU A 61 4.20 6.11 -9.06
CA GLU A 61 5.00 5.07 -9.68
C GLU A 61 5.52 4.16 -8.59
N VAL A 62 4.90 3.00 -8.45
CA VAL A 62 5.35 1.99 -7.49
C VAL A 62 5.90 0.84 -8.31
N ARG A 63 7.17 0.56 -8.15
CA ARG A 63 7.83 -0.52 -8.87
C ARG A 63 7.82 -1.78 -8.05
N SER A 64 7.74 -2.90 -8.72
CA SER A 64 7.82 -4.17 -8.04
C SER A 64 8.82 -5.06 -8.75
N SER A 65 9.51 -5.87 -7.97
CA SER A 65 10.48 -6.83 -8.49
C SER A 65 10.05 -8.21 -8.07
N PRO A 66 10.14 -9.20 -8.96
CA PRO A 66 9.80 -10.57 -8.61
C PRO A 66 10.90 -11.23 -7.82
N GLY A 67 10.56 -12.37 -7.22
CA GLY A 67 11.55 -13.20 -6.56
C GLY A 67 11.67 -12.91 -5.09
N ALA A 68 12.50 -13.72 -4.44
CA ALA A 68 12.63 -13.66 -3.00
C ALA A 68 13.25 -12.34 -2.53
N ALA A 69 14.15 -11.81 -3.32
CA ALA A 69 14.79 -10.55 -2.98
C ALA A 69 14.01 -9.36 -3.52
N GLY A 70 12.91 -9.63 -4.20
CA GLY A 70 12.12 -8.57 -4.80
C GLY A 70 11.24 -7.87 -3.78
N GLY A 71 10.53 -6.89 -4.25
CA GLY A 71 9.64 -6.16 -3.38
C GLY A 71 9.10 -4.95 -4.07
N TYR A 72 8.61 -4.03 -3.26
CA TYR A 72 8.03 -2.80 -3.75
C TYR A 72 8.91 -1.62 -3.40
N ARG A 73 8.95 -0.65 -4.29
CA ARG A 73 9.65 0.58 -4.01
C ARG A 73 9.01 1.71 -4.79
N LEU A 74 9.15 2.90 -4.26
CA LEU A 74 8.64 4.07 -4.94
C LEU A 74 9.61 4.46 -6.03
N GLY A 75 9.10 4.69 -7.22
CA GLY A 75 9.94 5.10 -8.33
C GLY A 75 10.37 6.55 -8.18
N SER A 76 11.48 6.89 -8.81
CA SER A 76 11.99 8.25 -8.74
C SER A 76 11.01 9.18 -9.42
N GLY A 77 10.72 10.28 -8.79
CA GLY A 77 9.82 11.26 -9.34
C GLY A 77 8.36 10.97 -9.08
N ALA A 78 8.06 9.78 -8.60
CA ALA A 78 6.65 9.41 -8.41
C ALA A 78 5.98 10.21 -7.33
N ALA A 79 6.75 10.63 -6.35
CA ALA A 79 6.18 11.35 -5.23
C ALA A 79 6.03 12.83 -5.50
N LEU A 80 6.40 13.27 -6.65
CA LEU A 80 6.34 14.69 -6.94
C LEU A 80 5.00 15.04 -7.47
N PRO A 81 4.23 15.74 -6.75
CA PRO A 81 2.93 16.20 -7.24
C PRO A 81 3.12 17.30 -8.23
#